data_2709b479db08492428742534b2726b25
#
_entry.id   2709b479db08492428742534b2726b25
#
_cell.length_a   1.000
_cell.length_b   1.000
_cell.length_c   1.000
_cell.angle_alpha   90.00
_cell.angle_beta   90.00
_cell.angle_gamma   90.00
#
_symmetry.space_group_name_H-M   'P 1'
#
loop_
_entity.id
_entity.type
_entity.pdbx_description
1 polymer ?
#
loop_
_entity_poly.entity_id
_entity_poly.type
_entity_poly.pdbx_seq_one_letter_code
_entity_poly.pdbx_strand_id
1 'polypeptide(L)'
;MSCFGAGSSYPCVTKEYLADVEKCRKKLRGIISEKHCAPLVLRFLWHSAGTYNKKAMNGGPFGSIRFPEELKYEANAGLEIAFKILQPLKETFPKLSYGDFLALAGVVAVEVTGGPEVPFHPGRKDAMKAAPDGRLPDPNKGADMLRSVFGAYGLSDQDIVALSGAHTIGRCHKERSNFEGPWTSNPLIFDNSYFKELLSSAPKEGLLQLPSDKCLVNDPIFRKYVELYAKNEDKFFEDYAMAHMRLSELG
;
A
#
# COMPACT_ATOMS: atom_id res chain seq x y z
N MET A 1 -23.52 17.06 8.21
CA MET A 1 -23.10 15.83 7.48
C MET A 1 -22.75 16.25 6.08
N SER A 2 -21.58 15.86 5.60
CA SER A 2 -21.18 16.04 4.19
C SER A 2 -21.22 14.66 3.57
N CYS A 3 -22.26 14.37 2.79
CA CYS A 3 -22.32 13.17 1.96
C CYS A 3 -21.73 13.54 0.59
N PHE A 4 -20.84 12.74 0.05
CA PHE A 4 -20.37 12.88 -1.31
C PHE A 4 -21.54 12.53 -2.24
N GLY A 5 -22.22 13.53 -2.82
CA GLY A 5 -23.24 13.42 -3.85
C GLY A 5 -24.45 12.50 -3.60
N ALA A 6 -25.59 12.83 -4.15
CA ALA A 6 -26.74 11.92 -4.18
C ALA A 6 -26.37 10.67 -4.99
N GLY A 7 -26.19 9.52 -4.32
CA GLY A 7 -25.82 8.23 -4.93
C GLY A 7 -24.46 7.65 -4.50
N SER A 8 -23.71 8.33 -3.62
CA SER A 8 -22.45 7.83 -3.07
C SER A 8 -22.69 6.68 -2.10
N SER A 9 -22.02 5.53 -2.32
CA SER A 9 -22.00 4.38 -1.38
C SER A 9 -21.10 4.60 -0.15
N TYR A 10 -20.44 5.78 -0.06
CA TYR A 10 -19.50 6.08 1.02
C TYR A 10 -20.20 6.53 2.30
N PRO A 11 -19.64 6.17 3.49
CA PRO A 11 -20.18 6.64 4.76
C PRO A 11 -20.19 8.16 4.84
N CYS A 12 -21.26 8.74 5.43
CA CYS A 12 -21.33 10.16 5.72
C CYS A 12 -20.53 10.48 6.98
N VAL A 13 -19.59 11.40 6.88
CA VAL A 13 -18.82 11.93 8.01
C VAL A 13 -19.17 13.39 8.30
N THR A 14 -18.83 13.89 9.49
CA THR A 14 -19.10 15.29 9.85
C THR A 14 -18.11 16.24 9.19
N LYS A 15 -18.49 17.53 9.10
CA LYS A 15 -17.58 18.58 8.60
C LYS A 15 -16.32 18.71 9.48
N GLU A 16 -16.47 18.54 10.79
CA GLU A 16 -15.34 18.55 11.72
C GLU A 16 -14.38 17.38 11.46
N TYR A 17 -14.93 16.19 11.19
CA TYR A 17 -14.11 15.03 10.83
C TYR A 17 -13.29 15.30 9.58
N LEU A 18 -13.90 15.87 8.53
CA LEU A 18 -13.19 16.25 7.29
C LEU A 18 -12.12 17.30 7.55
N ALA A 19 -12.40 18.28 8.41
CA ALA A 19 -11.39 19.28 8.79
C ALA A 19 -10.20 18.65 9.54
N ASP A 20 -10.44 17.64 10.37
CA ASP A 20 -9.37 16.91 11.05
C ASP A 20 -8.58 16.02 10.05
N VAL A 21 -9.23 15.40 9.05
CA VAL A 21 -8.56 14.69 7.95
C VAL A 21 -7.57 15.62 7.23
N GLU A 22 -8.02 16.82 6.85
CA GLU A 22 -7.15 17.78 6.14
C GLU A 22 -5.98 18.28 6.99
N LYS A 23 -6.20 18.54 8.27
CA LYS A 23 -5.12 18.89 9.21
C LYS A 23 -4.12 17.74 9.38
N CYS A 24 -4.64 16.51 9.50
CA CYS A 24 -3.83 15.30 9.62
C CYS A 24 -3.00 15.07 8.36
N ARG A 25 -3.57 15.23 7.16
CA ARG A 25 -2.86 15.15 5.86
C ARG A 25 -1.64 16.07 5.84
N LYS A 26 -1.81 17.33 6.24
CA LYS A 26 -0.71 18.31 6.26
C LYS A 26 0.42 17.90 7.23
N LYS A 27 0.07 17.36 8.40
CA LYS A 27 1.06 16.90 9.39
C LYS A 27 1.75 15.61 8.93
N LEU A 28 1.01 14.67 8.32
CA LEU A 28 1.58 13.45 7.73
C LEU A 28 2.61 13.79 6.63
N ARG A 29 2.30 14.76 5.74
CA ARG A 29 3.26 15.24 4.74
C ARG A 29 4.59 15.67 5.39
N GLY A 30 4.51 16.47 6.45
CA GLY A 30 5.70 16.95 7.15
C GLY A 30 6.54 15.81 7.72
N ILE A 31 5.91 14.91 8.50
CA ILE A 31 6.62 13.81 9.16
C ILE A 31 7.19 12.81 8.14
N ILE A 32 6.40 12.43 7.13
CA ILE A 32 6.83 11.43 6.14
C ILE A 32 7.98 11.96 5.28
N SER A 33 7.92 13.25 4.88
CA SER A 33 8.99 13.88 4.12
C SER A 33 10.26 14.08 4.95
N GLU A 34 10.14 14.58 6.18
CA GLU A 34 11.28 14.82 7.07
C GLU A 34 12.04 13.53 7.41
N LYS A 35 11.29 12.45 7.67
CA LYS A 35 11.87 11.15 8.07
C LYS A 35 12.22 10.24 6.89
N HIS A 36 11.91 10.64 5.67
CA HIS A 36 12.08 9.81 4.46
C HIS A 36 11.48 8.39 4.62
N CYS A 37 10.35 8.28 5.32
CA CYS A 37 9.77 7.00 5.70
C CYS A 37 8.56 6.58 4.84
N ALA A 38 8.33 7.25 3.70
CA ALA A 38 7.22 6.94 2.80
C ALA A 38 7.11 5.46 2.42
N PRO A 39 8.19 4.74 2.05
CA PRO A 39 8.10 3.32 1.70
C PRO A 39 7.59 2.46 2.87
N LEU A 40 8.07 2.76 4.08
CA LEU A 40 7.69 2.05 5.29
C LEU A 40 6.21 2.30 5.66
N VAL A 41 5.75 3.54 5.51
CA VAL A 41 4.36 3.94 5.76
C VAL A 41 3.42 3.30 4.74
N LEU A 42 3.80 3.29 3.46
CA LEU A 42 3.01 2.64 2.41
C LEU A 42 2.91 1.13 2.66
N ARG A 43 4.01 0.48 3.04
CA ARG A 43 4.00 -0.94 3.41
C ARG A 43 3.11 -1.20 4.64
N PHE A 44 3.07 -0.29 5.60
CA PHE A 44 2.24 -0.41 6.80
C PHE A 44 0.75 -0.42 6.45
N LEU A 45 0.29 0.47 5.55
CA LEU A 45 -1.06 0.42 5.00
C LEU A 45 -1.32 -0.89 4.26
N TRP A 46 -0.41 -1.26 3.34
CA TRP A 46 -0.54 -2.47 2.53
C TRP A 46 -0.74 -3.72 3.40
N HIS A 47 0.08 -3.91 4.43
CA HIS A 47 -0.02 -5.06 5.31
C HIS A 47 -1.31 -5.07 6.14
N SER A 48 -1.84 -3.89 6.52
CA SER A 48 -3.16 -3.79 7.13
C SER A 48 -4.25 -4.20 6.16
N ALA A 49 -4.29 -3.59 4.97
CA ALA A 49 -5.32 -3.84 3.96
C ALA A 49 -5.30 -5.28 3.42
N GLY A 50 -4.10 -5.84 3.21
CA GLY A 50 -3.87 -7.17 2.67
C GLY A 50 -4.25 -8.32 3.60
N THR A 51 -4.75 -8.04 4.79
CA THR A 51 -5.38 -9.06 5.65
C THR A 51 -6.84 -9.35 5.29
N TYR A 52 -7.44 -8.61 4.35
CA TYR A 52 -8.84 -8.81 3.96
C TYR A 52 -9.09 -10.17 3.33
N ASN A 53 -10.25 -10.74 3.62
CA ASN A 53 -10.74 -11.93 2.94
C ASN A 53 -12.24 -11.77 2.64
N LYS A 54 -12.56 -11.67 1.36
CA LYS A 54 -13.93 -11.46 0.87
C LYS A 54 -14.90 -12.59 1.25
N LYS A 55 -14.41 -13.83 1.34
CA LYS A 55 -15.26 -14.97 1.74
C LYS A 55 -15.54 -14.98 3.23
N ALA A 56 -14.52 -14.66 4.04
CA ALA A 56 -14.64 -14.62 5.50
C ALA A 56 -15.21 -13.27 6.00
N MET A 57 -15.29 -12.23 5.16
CA MET A 57 -15.76 -10.89 5.47
C MET A 57 -15.07 -10.31 6.72
N ASN A 58 -13.73 -10.46 6.79
CA ASN A 58 -12.92 -9.96 7.90
C ASN A 58 -11.51 -9.60 7.48
N GLY A 59 -10.74 -8.95 8.38
CA GLY A 59 -9.48 -8.32 8.03
C GLY A 59 -9.72 -7.01 7.25
N GLY A 60 -8.66 -6.48 6.62
CA GLY A 60 -8.79 -5.29 5.79
C GLY A 60 -8.30 -4.00 6.43
N PRO A 61 -8.47 -2.85 5.76
CA PRO A 61 -7.88 -1.56 6.12
C PRO A 61 -8.56 -0.88 7.32
N PHE A 62 -8.84 -1.62 8.37
CA PHE A 62 -9.54 -1.16 9.57
C PHE A 62 -8.60 -0.95 10.76
N GLY A 63 -7.30 -0.77 10.52
CA GLY A 63 -6.33 -0.41 11.54
C GLY A 63 -6.01 -1.51 12.54
N SER A 64 -6.32 -2.78 12.26
CA SER A 64 -6.02 -3.91 13.16
C SER A 64 -4.52 -4.09 13.41
N ILE A 65 -3.67 -3.70 12.46
CA ILE A 65 -2.22 -3.79 12.55
C ILE A 65 -1.61 -3.02 13.75
N ARG A 66 -2.38 -2.14 14.40
CA ARG A 66 -1.97 -1.48 15.65
C ARG A 66 -1.87 -2.43 16.85
N PHE A 67 -2.53 -3.59 16.79
CA PHE A 67 -2.49 -4.56 17.88
C PHE A 67 -1.12 -5.24 17.96
N PRO A 68 -0.54 -5.36 19.17
CA PRO A 68 0.78 -5.96 19.34
C PRO A 68 0.89 -7.40 18.84
N GLU A 69 -0.22 -8.14 18.82
CA GLU A 69 -0.29 -9.49 18.28
C GLU A 69 -0.01 -9.49 16.78
N GLU A 70 -0.69 -8.63 16.02
CA GLU A 70 -0.54 -8.54 14.56
C GLU A 70 0.83 -7.99 14.16
N LEU A 71 1.38 -7.01 14.92
CA LEU A 71 2.73 -6.49 14.69
C LEU A 71 3.84 -7.56 14.85
N LYS A 72 3.57 -8.65 15.57
CA LYS A 72 4.54 -9.76 15.77
C LYS A 72 4.49 -10.82 14.68
N TYR A 73 3.54 -10.77 13.75
CA TYR A 73 3.52 -11.71 12.63
C TYR A 73 4.81 -11.56 11.80
N GLU A 74 5.36 -12.69 11.34
CA GLU A 74 6.62 -12.71 10.59
C GLU A 74 6.59 -11.77 9.37
N ALA A 75 5.46 -11.76 8.64
CA ALA A 75 5.27 -10.87 7.50
C ALA A 75 5.36 -9.37 7.87
N ASN A 76 5.11 -9.01 9.13
CA ASN A 76 5.10 -7.63 9.63
C ASN A 76 6.45 -7.18 10.23
N ALA A 77 7.51 -7.96 10.10
CA ALA A 77 8.83 -7.62 10.63
C ALA A 77 9.27 -6.20 10.20
N GLY A 78 9.63 -5.36 11.17
CA GLY A 78 10.06 -3.97 10.99
C GLY A 78 8.92 -2.95 10.92
N LEU A 79 7.63 -3.36 10.85
CA LEU A 79 6.49 -2.44 10.79
C LEU A 79 6.19 -1.74 12.13
N GLU A 80 6.68 -2.25 13.23
CA GLU A 80 6.66 -1.57 14.52
C GLU A 80 7.37 -0.21 14.49
N ILE A 81 8.31 -0.02 13.55
CA ILE A 81 8.98 1.28 13.31
C ILE A 81 7.98 2.28 12.72
N ALA A 82 7.17 1.87 11.73
CA ALA A 82 6.11 2.72 11.19
C ALA A 82 5.10 3.10 12.27
N PHE A 83 4.68 2.12 13.06
CA PHE A 83 3.76 2.36 14.19
C PHE A 83 4.31 3.40 15.16
N LYS A 84 5.58 3.25 15.61
CA LYS A 84 6.23 4.20 16.53
C LYS A 84 6.36 5.62 15.95
N ILE A 85 6.56 5.75 14.63
CA ILE A 85 6.63 7.06 13.96
C ILE A 85 5.26 7.72 13.88
N LEU A 86 4.21 6.95 13.58
CA LEU A 86 2.88 7.46 13.29
C LEU A 86 2.00 7.62 14.54
N GLN A 87 2.19 6.80 15.57
CA GLN A 87 1.34 6.77 16.76
C GLN A 87 1.25 8.13 17.49
N PRO A 88 2.35 8.87 17.73
CA PRO A 88 2.26 10.18 18.38
C PRO A 88 1.39 11.18 17.60
N LEU A 89 1.44 11.11 16.27
CA LEU A 89 0.55 11.94 15.45
C LEU A 89 -0.90 11.49 15.54
N LYS A 90 -1.16 10.17 15.48
CA LYS A 90 -2.53 9.62 15.60
C LYS A 90 -3.19 10.07 16.91
N GLU A 91 -2.45 10.12 17.99
CA GLU A 91 -2.95 10.56 19.31
C GLU A 91 -3.42 12.02 19.31
N THR A 92 -2.86 12.87 18.46
CA THR A 92 -3.33 14.26 18.29
C THR A 92 -4.65 14.38 17.52
N PHE A 93 -5.10 13.30 16.88
CA PHE A 93 -6.38 13.20 16.15
C PHE A 93 -7.25 12.06 16.70
N PRO A 94 -7.72 12.14 17.95
CA PRO A 94 -8.44 11.04 18.59
C PRO A 94 -9.75 10.68 17.90
N LYS A 95 -10.37 11.63 17.20
CA LYS A 95 -11.62 11.41 16.44
C LYS A 95 -11.43 10.59 15.15
N LEU A 96 -10.25 10.64 14.53
CA LEU A 96 -9.99 9.84 13.34
C LEU A 96 -9.87 8.37 13.71
N SER A 97 -10.55 7.50 12.98
CA SER A 97 -10.31 6.05 13.10
C SER A 97 -8.86 5.69 12.72
N TYR A 98 -8.34 4.60 13.26
CA TYR A 98 -7.04 4.07 12.79
C TYR A 98 -7.10 3.64 11.33
N GLY A 99 -8.24 3.09 10.89
CA GLY A 99 -8.46 2.75 9.50
C GLY A 99 -8.28 3.95 8.57
N ASP A 100 -8.96 5.06 8.85
CA ASP A 100 -8.83 6.29 8.07
C ASP A 100 -7.44 6.93 8.19
N PHE A 101 -6.86 6.92 9.39
CA PHE A 101 -5.53 7.47 9.62
C PHE A 101 -4.47 6.73 8.81
N LEU A 102 -4.48 5.39 8.80
CA LEU A 102 -3.50 4.58 8.06
C LEU A 102 -3.73 4.67 6.55
N ALA A 103 -4.98 4.65 6.10
CA ALA A 103 -5.29 4.84 4.69
C ALA A 103 -4.82 6.21 4.18
N LEU A 104 -5.06 7.28 4.95
CA LEU A 104 -4.58 8.62 4.66
C LEU A 104 -3.04 8.69 4.64
N ALA A 105 -2.38 8.03 5.61
CA ALA A 105 -0.92 7.98 5.66
C ALA A 105 -0.32 7.31 4.42
N GLY A 106 -0.94 6.22 3.93
CA GLY A 106 -0.53 5.55 2.69
C GLY A 106 -0.69 6.43 1.45
N VAL A 107 -1.82 7.13 1.33
CA VAL A 107 -2.05 8.13 0.25
C VAL A 107 -0.97 9.21 0.28
N VAL A 108 -0.71 9.80 1.45
CA VAL A 108 0.30 10.84 1.60
C VAL A 108 1.71 10.32 1.30
N ALA A 109 2.02 9.05 1.62
CA ALA A 109 3.32 8.45 1.30
C ALA A 109 3.57 8.39 -0.21
N VAL A 110 2.54 8.08 -1.01
CA VAL A 110 2.61 8.11 -2.48
C VAL A 110 2.80 9.53 -2.98
N GLU A 111 2.01 10.49 -2.50
CA GLU A 111 2.06 11.89 -2.92
C GLU A 111 3.42 12.55 -2.65
N VAL A 112 4.00 12.35 -1.46
CA VAL A 112 5.28 13.00 -1.09
C VAL A 112 6.49 12.44 -1.82
N THR A 113 6.36 11.28 -2.44
CA THR A 113 7.40 10.66 -3.27
C THR A 113 7.24 10.93 -4.76
N GLY A 114 6.27 11.75 -5.14
CA GLY A 114 6.02 12.15 -6.53
C GLY A 114 5.04 11.25 -7.29
N GLY A 115 4.37 10.33 -6.61
CA GLY A 115 3.35 9.48 -7.20
C GLY A 115 2.01 10.20 -7.43
N PRO A 116 1.01 9.47 -7.96
CA PRO A 116 -0.29 10.04 -8.30
C PRO A 116 -1.10 10.49 -7.09
N GLU A 117 -2.05 11.38 -7.33
CA GLU A 117 -3.11 11.67 -6.38
C GLU A 117 -4.04 10.46 -6.27
N VAL A 118 -4.11 9.85 -5.09
CA VAL A 118 -4.98 8.71 -4.81
C VAL A 118 -6.28 9.21 -4.19
N PRO A 119 -7.46 8.85 -4.74
CA PRO A 119 -8.74 9.20 -4.11
C PRO A 119 -8.83 8.66 -2.69
N PHE A 120 -9.29 9.48 -1.76
CA PHE A 120 -9.43 9.11 -0.36
C PHE A 120 -10.84 9.41 0.14
N HIS A 121 -11.54 8.38 0.60
CA HIS A 121 -12.87 8.50 1.18
C HIS A 121 -12.80 8.07 2.66
N PRO A 122 -13.09 8.97 3.61
CA PRO A 122 -13.09 8.65 5.04
C PRO A 122 -14.37 7.91 5.46
N GLY A 123 -14.30 7.25 6.63
CA GLY A 123 -15.47 6.62 7.24
C GLY A 123 -15.25 5.16 7.64
N ARG A 124 -14.00 4.68 7.61
CA ARG A 124 -13.66 3.32 8.07
C ARG A 124 -13.88 3.20 9.56
N LYS A 125 -14.43 2.08 9.98
CA LYS A 125 -14.55 1.72 11.40
C LYS A 125 -13.31 0.95 11.83
N ASP A 126 -12.88 1.14 13.07
CA ASP A 126 -11.73 0.42 13.61
C ASP A 126 -12.04 -1.05 13.90
N ALA A 127 -11.13 -1.92 13.54
CA ALA A 127 -11.14 -3.31 13.97
C ALA A 127 -10.98 -3.40 15.50
N MET A 128 -11.68 -4.36 16.13
CA MET A 128 -11.66 -4.55 17.57
C MET A 128 -10.65 -5.61 18.03
N LYS A 129 -9.99 -6.29 17.08
CA LYS A 129 -8.98 -7.34 17.32
C LYS A 129 -8.02 -7.43 16.15
N ALA A 130 -6.87 -8.08 16.37
CA ALA A 130 -5.91 -8.41 15.32
C ALA A 130 -6.56 -9.19 14.17
N ALA A 131 -6.12 -8.92 12.94
CA ALA A 131 -6.52 -9.69 11.77
C ALA A 131 -5.83 -11.06 11.77
N PRO A 132 -6.40 -12.09 11.10
CA PRO A 132 -5.75 -13.38 10.94
C PRO A 132 -4.42 -13.27 10.18
N ASP A 133 -3.42 -14.05 10.60
CA ASP A 133 -2.14 -14.18 9.92
C ASP A 133 -2.21 -15.01 8.62
N GLY A 134 -1.13 -14.98 7.84
CA GLY A 134 -0.94 -15.85 6.66
C GLY A 134 -1.75 -15.45 5.42
N ARG A 135 -2.22 -14.20 5.32
CA ARG A 135 -3.02 -13.71 4.19
C ARG A 135 -2.26 -12.89 3.17
N LEU A 136 -1.06 -12.43 3.51
CA LEU A 136 -0.22 -11.68 2.60
C LEU A 136 0.47 -12.60 1.58
N PRO A 137 0.81 -12.09 0.37
CA PRO A 137 1.49 -12.89 -0.64
C PRO A 137 2.90 -13.28 -0.21
N ASP A 138 3.29 -14.51 -0.58
CA ASP A 138 4.64 -15.02 -0.38
C ASP A 138 5.57 -14.48 -1.49
N PRO A 139 6.63 -13.73 -1.16
CA PRO A 139 7.54 -13.13 -2.14
C PRO A 139 8.32 -14.17 -2.95
N ASN A 140 8.38 -15.43 -2.50
CA ASN A 140 9.08 -16.52 -3.17
C ASN A 140 8.23 -17.26 -4.21
N LYS A 141 6.93 -16.89 -4.36
CA LYS A 141 6.00 -17.58 -5.25
C LYS A 141 5.67 -16.74 -6.49
N GLY A 142 5.01 -17.39 -7.47
CA GLY A 142 4.71 -16.81 -8.77
C GLY A 142 3.28 -16.30 -8.94
N ALA A 143 2.85 -16.18 -10.21
CA ALA A 143 1.62 -15.55 -10.64
C ALA A 143 0.34 -16.17 -10.04
N ASP A 144 0.28 -17.50 -9.96
CA ASP A 144 -0.91 -18.20 -9.41
C ASP A 144 -1.16 -17.82 -7.95
N MET A 145 -0.08 -17.70 -7.16
CA MET A 145 -0.19 -17.24 -5.77
C MET A 145 -0.68 -15.79 -5.71
N LEU A 146 -0.14 -14.89 -6.54
CA LEU A 146 -0.62 -13.50 -6.60
C LEU A 146 -2.11 -13.45 -6.94
N ARG A 147 -2.55 -14.19 -7.98
CA ARG A 147 -3.98 -14.27 -8.34
C ARG A 147 -4.84 -14.84 -7.22
N SER A 148 -4.35 -15.87 -6.52
CA SER A 148 -5.08 -16.46 -5.39
C SER A 148 -5.28 -15.45 -4.26
N VAL A 149 -4.23 -14.71 -3.88
CA VAL A 149 -4.26 -13.75 -2.77
C VAL A 149 -5.07 -12.50 -3.16
N PHE A 150 -4.76 -11.87 -4.28
CA PHE A 150 -5.46 -10.66 -4.72
C PHE A 150 -6.90 -10.93 -5.17
N GLY A 151 -7.17 -12.13 -5.70
CA GLY A 151 -8.53 -12.60 -5.98
C GLY A 151 -9.37 -12.75 -4.71
N ALA A 152 -8.77 -13.12 -3.57
CA ALA A 152 -9.45 -13.12 -2.28
C ALA A 152 -9.83 -11.70 -1.82
N TYR A 153 -9.15 -10.65 -2.30
CA TYR A 153 -9.53 -9.25 -2.13
C TYR A 153 -10.58 -8.79 -3.14
N GLY A 154 -10.72 -9.48 -4.27
CA GLY A 154 -11.58 -9.07 -5.40
C GLY A 154 -10.88 -8.14 -6.38
N LEU A 155 -9.55 -8.15 -6.39
CA LEU A 155 -8.71 -7.34 -7.28
C LEU A 155 -8.32 -8.12 -8.54
N SER A 156 -8.15 -7.40 -9.66
CA SER A 156 -7.86 -7.93 -11.00
C SER A 156 -6.36 -8.12 -11.24
N ASP A 157 -5.99 -8.77 -12.36
CA ASP A 157 -4.63 -8.87 -12.85
C ASP A 157 -3.97 -7.49 -13.09
N GLN A 158 -4.74 -6.52 -13.56
CA GLN A 158 -4.29 -5.15 -13.72
C GLN A 158 -3.97 -4.50 -12.37
N ASP A 159 -4.84 -4.68 -11.37
CA ASP A 159 -4.61 -4.17 -10.02
C ASP A 159 -3.35 -4.79 -9.39
N ILE A 160 -3.12 -6.11 -9.60
CA ILE A 160 -1.92 -6.80 -9.13
C ILE A 160 -0.66 -6.13 -9.67
N VAL A 161 -0.58 -5.94 -10.99
CA VAL A 161 0.61 -5.34 -11.60
C VAL A 161 0.77 -3.88 -11.20
N ALA A 162 -0.31 -3.10 -11.19
CA ALA A 162 -0.28 -1.70 -10.78
C ALA A 162 0.21 -1.55 -9.33
N LEU A 163 -0.35 -2.32 -8.38
CA LEU A 163 0.05 -2.29 -6.96
C LEU A 163 1.48 -2.79 -6.74
N SER A 164 1.95 -3.78 -7.52
CA SER A 164 3.34 -4.21 -7.48
C SER A 164 4.32 -3.09 -7.85
N GLY A 165 3.86 -2.11 -8.64
CA GLY A 165 4.61 -0.90 -8.98
C GLY A 165 5.02 -0.05 -7.77
N ALA A 166 4.42 -0.24 -6.59
CA ALA A 166 4.86 0.37 -5.34
C ALA A 166 6.30 -0.02 -4.96
N HIS A 167 6.84 -1.11 -5.50
CA HIS A 167 8.24 -1.49 -5.37
C HIS A 167 9.21 -0.49 -6.02
N THR A 168 8.70 0.51 -6.76
CA THR A 168 9.54 1.62 -7.24
C THR A 168 10.18 2.39 -6.09
N ILE A 169 9.54 2.40 -4.91
CA ILE A 169 10.10 3.01 -3.69
C ILE A 169 10.47 1.94 -2.64
N GLY A 170 11.46 2.29 -1.83
CA GLY A 170 11.88 1.45 -0.71
C GLY A 170 12.95 0.42 -1.06
N ARG A 171 13.25 -0.40 -0.07
CA ARG A 171 14.23 -1.49 -0.16
C ARG A 171 13.92 -2.60 0.84
N CYS A 172 14.37 -3.80 0.55
CA CYS A 172 14.41 -4.89 1.51
C CYS A 172 15.63 -4.79 2.43
N HIS A 173 15.47 -5.31 3.65
CA HIS A 173 16.50 -5.47 4.65
C HIS A 173 16.58 -6.95 5.04
N LYS A 174 17.78 -7.52 4.99
CA LYS A 174 18.02 -8.95 5.19
C LYS A 174 17.45 -9.48 6.50
N GLU A 175 17.58 -8.70 7.57
CA GLU A 175 17.09 -9.07 8.91
C GLU A 175 15.56 -9.07 9.05
N ARG A 176 14.81 -8.55 8.03
CA ARG A 176 13.35 -8.46 8.06
C ARG A 176 12.66 -9.39 7.05
N SER A 177 13.32 -9.64 5.91
CA SER A 177 12.69 -10.33 4.79
C SER A 177 13.54 -11.43 4.16
N ASN A 178 14.77 -11.64 4.63
CA ASN A 178 15.78 -12.48 4.01
C ASN A 178 16.25 -11.98 2.62
N PHE A 179 15.75 -10.84 2.16
CA PHE A 179 16.17 -10.17 0.95
C PHE A 179 16.88 -8.86 1.28
N GLU A 180 17.77 -8.40 0.38
CA GLU A 180 18.53 -7.16 0.59
C GLU A 180 18.56 -6.34 -0.68
N GLY A 181 18.40 -5.01 -0.55
CA GLY A 181 18.56 -4.04 -1.62
C GLY A 181 17.28 -3.34 -2.06
N PRO A 182 17.42 -2.22 -2.80
CA PRO A 182 16.33 -1.50 -3.43
C PRO A 182 15.93 -2.17 -4.76
N TRP A 183 14.70 -1.91 -5.23
CA TRP A 183 14.27 -2.36 -6.57
C TRP A 183 14.67 -1.39 -7.68
N THR A 184 14.93 -0.12 -7.33
CA THR A 184 15.25 0.95 -8.29
C THR A 184 16.44 1.77 -7.80
N SER A 185 17.05 2.52 -8.69
CA SER A 185 18.19 3.40 -8.34
C SER A 185 17.79 4.56 -7.43
N ASN A 186 16.52 4.96 -7.42
CA ASN A 186 16.00 6.07 -6.62
C ASN A 186 14.84 5.62 -5.72
N PRO A 187 15.13 4.95 -4.60
CA PRO A 187 14.10 4.28 -3.77
C PRO A 187 13.19 5.25 -2.98
N LEU A 188 13.29 6.56 -3.19
CA LEU A 188 12.42 7.59 -2.60
C LEU A 188 11.64 8.38 -3.66
N ILE A 189 11.69 7.96 -4.92
CA ILE A 189 10.94 8.58 -6.02
C ILE A 189 9.92 7.56 -6.54
N PHE A 190 8.65 7.94 -6.49
CA PHE A 190 7.57 7.13 -7.04
C PHE A 190 7.43 7.44 -8.53
N ASP A 191 7.88 6.51 -9.37
CA ASP A 191 7.87 6.61 -10.82
C ASP A 191 7.70 5.21 -11.46
N ASN A 192 7.81 5.10 -12.78
CA ASN A 192 7.70 3.81 -13.47
C ASN A 192 9.04 3.05 -13.64
N SER A 193 10.09 3.45 -12.91
CA SER A 193 11.43 2.82 -13.00
C SER A 193 11.39 1.33 -12.66
N TYR A 194 10.55 0.90 -11.70
CA TYR A 194 10.39 -0.50 -11.35
C TYR A 194 10.06 -1.37 -12.57
N PHE A 195 9.13 -0.96 -13.41
CA PHE A 195 8.76 -1.71 -14.62
C PHE A 195 9.85 -1.69 -15.69
N LYS A 196 10.58 -0.58 -15.80
CA LYS A 196 11.74 -0.47 -16.70
C LYS A 196 12.85 -1.42 -16.28
N GLU A 197 13.15 -1.51 -14.97
CA GLU A 197 14.15 -2.44 -14.43
C GLU A 197 13.72 -3.90 -14.62
N LEU A 198 12.43 -4.24 -14.47
CA LEU A 198 11.92 -5.59 -14.71
C LEU A 198 12.07 -6.05 -16.16
N LEU A 199 11.97 -5.14 -17.13
CA LEU A 199 12.10 -5.43 -18.57
C LEU A 199 13.54 -5.33 -19.05
N SER A 200 14.47 -4.89 -18.24
CA SER A 200 15.87 -4.71 -18.63
C SER A 200 16.53 -6.04 -18.97
N SER A 201 17.15 -6.13 -20.13
CA SER A 201 17.99 -7.27 -20.52
C SER A 201 19.33 -7.30 -19.79
N ALA A 202 19.73 -6.17 -19.17
CA ALA A 202 20.94 -6.01 -18.37
C ALA A 202 20.57 -5.43 -16.99
N PRO A 203 20.12 -6.28 -16.05
CA PRO A 203 19.77 -5.84 -14.70
C PRO A 203 20.95 -5.11 -14.05
N LYS A 204 20.68 -3.98 -13.42
CA LYS A 204 21.71 -3.23 -12.69
C LYS A 204 22.17 -3.99 -11.46
N GLU A 205 23.47 -4.03 -11.24
CA GLU A 205 24.04 -4.62 -10.04
C GLU A 205 23.51 -3.93 -8.77
N GLY A 206 23.20 -4.72 -7.76
CA GLY A 206 22.68 -4.23 -6.48
C GLY A 206 21.18 -3.94 -6.44
N LEU A 207 20.45 -4.06 -7.55
CA LEU A 207 19.00 -3.98 -7.54
C LEU A 207 18.35 -5.34 -7.27
N LEU A 208 17.30 -5.30 -6.44
CA LEU A 208 16.54 -6.47 -6.06
C LEU A 208 15.46 -6.80 -7.10
N GLN A 209 15.27 -8.08 -7.38
CA GLN A 209 14.10 -8.61 -8.05
C GLN A 209 13.67 -9.90 -7.35
N LEU A 210 12.54 -9.85 -6.66
CA LEU A 210 11.94 -11.01 -6.00
C LEU A 210 11.40 -12.02 -7.02
N PRO A 211 11.26 -13.30 -6.68
CA PRO A 211 10.51 -14.25 -7.50
C PRO A 211 9.11 -13.77 -7.89
N SER A 212 8.40 -13.11 -6.95
CA SER A 212 7.10 -12.49 -7.20
C SER A 212 7.15 -11.29 -8.16
N ASP A 213 8.29 -10.56 -8.24
CA ASP A 213 8.49 -9.51 -9.26
C ASP A 213 8.74 -10.13 -10.64
N LYS A 214 9.62 -11.15 -10.71
CA LYS A 214 9.96 -11.82 -11.98
C LYS A 214 8.76 -12.49 -12.63
N CYS A 215 7.80 -12.99 -11.84
CA CYS A 215 6.61 -13.60 -12.40
C CYS A 215 5.75 -12.60 -13.20
N LEU A 216 5.84 -11.29 -12.92
CA LEU A 216 5.10 -10.27 -13.67
C LEU A 216 5.55 -10.17 -15.14
N VAL A 217 6.82 -10.44 -15.44
CA VAL A 217 7.34 -10.47 -16.83
C VAL A 217 7.26 -11.85 -17.48
N ASN A 218 7.13 -12.91 -16.69
CA ASN A 218 7.03 -14.28 -17.17
C ASN A 218 5.58 -14.68 -17.52
N ASP A 219 4.60 -14.14 -16.82
CA ASP A 219 3.18 -14.38 -17.10
C ASP A 219 2.71 -13.49 -18.27
N PRO A 220 2.11 -14.07 -19.33
CA PRO A 220 1.78 -13.33 -20.55
C PRO A 220 0.70 -12.26 -20.36
N ILE A 221 -0.15 -12.37 -19.34
CA ILE A 221 -1.20 -11.37 -19.04
C ILE A 221 -0.58 -10.22 -18.23
N PHE A 222 0.15 -10.52 -17.17
CA PHE A 222 0.82 -9.49 -16.36
C PHE A 222 1.84 -8.71 -17.18
N ARG A 223 2.59 -9.37 -18.06
CA ARG A 223 3.60 -8.75 -18.92
C ARG A 223 3.05 -7.60 -19.76
N LYS A 224 1.83 -7.71 -20.26
CA LYS A 224 1.18 -6.63 -21.02
C LYS A 224 1.08 -5.33 -20.24
N TYR A 225 0.74 -5.44 -18.95
CA TYR A 225 0.66 -4.28 -18.06
C TYR A 225 2.05 -3.76 -17.69
N VAL A 226 3.02 -4.65 -17.44
CA VAL A 226 4.43 -4.25 -17.19
C VAL A 226 4.97 -3.45 -18.37
N GLU A 227 4.78 -3.93 -19.61
CA GLU A 227 5.23 -3.24 -20.82
C GLU A 227 4.49 -1.90 -21.04
N LEU A 228 3.20 -1.85 -20.74
CA LEU A 228 2.40 -0.63 -20.81
C LEU A 228 2.93 0.42 -19.82
N TYR A 229 3.10 0.05 -18.55
CA TYR A 229 3.52 0.97 -17.50
C TYR A 229 4.98 1.41 -17.64
N ALA A 230 5.86 0.55 -18.14
CA ALA A 230 7.24 0.92 -18.45
C ALA A 230 7.33 2.02 -19.53
N LYS A 231 6.38 2.03 -20.48
CA LYS A 231 6.34 3.00 -21.59
C LYS A 231 5.53 4.25 -21.26
N ASN A 232 4.54 4.14 -20.40
CA ASN A 232 3.58 5.20 -20.10
C ASN A 232 3.39 5.33 -18.59
N GLU A 233 4.08 6.31 -17.99
CA GLU A 233 4.01 6.60 -16.57
C GLU A 233 2.65 7.15 -16.14
N ASP A 234 2.03 8.00 -16.96
CA ASP A 234 0.70 8.54 -16.66
C ASP A 234 -0.33 7.42 -16.55
N LYS A 235 -0.26 6.41 -17.44
CA LYS A 235 -1.14 5.25 -17.38
C LYS A 235 -0.87 4.37 -16.14
N PHE A 236 0.39 4.23 -15.75
CA PHE A 236 0.74 3.58 -14.50
C PHE A 236 0.12 4.33 -13.31
N PHE A 237 0.27 5.64 -13.28
CA PHE A 237 -0.25 6.48 -12.20
C PHE A 237 -1.78 6.42 -12.09
N GLU A 238 -2.48 6.49 -13.23
CA GLU A 238 -3.94 6.34 -13.26
C GLU A 238 -4.39 5.00 -12.67
N ASP A 239 -3.82 3.90 -13.16
CA ASP A 239 -4.21 2.55 -12.74
C ASP A 239 -3.79 2.26 -11.31
N TYR A 240 -2.60 2.74 -10.88
CA TYR A 240 -2.14 2.63 -9.50
C TYR A 240 -3.07 3.37 -8.52
N ALA A 241 -3.44 4.61 -8.84
CA ALA A 241 -4.33 5.40 -7.98
C ALA A 241 -5.65 4.67 -7.73
N MET A 242 -6.25 4.11 -8.78
CA MET A 242 -7.49 3.36 -8.67
C MET A 242 -7.33 2.02 -7.94
N ALA A 243 -6.24 1.30 -8.18
CA ALA A 243 -5.94 0.05 -7.48
C ALA A 243 -5.65 0.28 -5.99
N HIS A 244 -4.89 1.34 -5.66
CA HIS A 244 -4.62 1.74 -4.27
C HIS A 244 -5.92 2.14 -3.54
N MET A 245 -6.78 2.94 -4.18
CA MET A 245 -8.09 3.29 -3.64
C MET A 245 -8.89 2.02 -3.31
N ARG A 246 -9.06 1.10 -4.28
CA ARG A 246 -9.78 -0.18 -4.07
C ARG A 246 -9.17 -0.98 -2.91
N LEU A 247 -7.85 -1.08 -2.84
CA LEU A 247 -7.15 -1.79 -1.77
C LEU A 247 -7.42 -1.14 -0.40
N SER A 248 -7.38 0.17 -0.32
CA SER A 248 -7.60 0.92 0.92
C SER A 248 -9.08 0.98 1.35
N GLU A 249 -9.99 0.47 0.52
CA GLU A 249 -11.44 0.47 0.73
C GLU A 249 -12.03 -0.95 0.81
N LEU A 250 -11.19 -1.97 0.96
CA LEU A 250 -11.65 -3.36 1.12
C LEU A 250 -12.48 -3.54 2.40
N GLY A 251 -13.66 -4.20 2.30
CA GLY A 251 -14.52 -4.55 3.45
C GLY A 251 -15.80 -3.76 3.66
#